data_ecd603434f5c427dad6dff2cfcd9e9ea
#
_entry.id   ecd603434f5c427dad6dff2cfcd9e9ea
#
_cell.length_a   1.000
_cell.length_b   1.000
_cell.length_c   1.000
_cell.angle_alpha   90.00
_cell.angle_beta   90.00
_cell.angle_gamma   90.00
#
_symmetry.space_group_name_H-M   'P 1'
#
loop_
_entity.id
_entity.type
_entity.pdbx_description
1 polymer ?
#
loop_
_entity_poly.entity_id
_entity_poly.type
_entity_poly.pdbx_seq_one_letter_code
_entity_poly.pdbx_strand_id
1 'polypeptide(L)'
;MKTALDTNILSALWSNEASAANIAKCLGEAKQEGAVVLSGVVYAELLAYPGVTEAFVNQFASETGIFLQFRCEDEVWIEAGRRFANYVNRCRRSKVEAPKRLIADFLVGSHALLQADRLMTLDAGRYEKDFPDLSLYKLTSQVGKFGPTRLPRI
;
A
#
# COMPACT_ATOMS: atom_id res chain seq x y z
N MET A 1 -14.44 0.06 -9.58
CA MET A 1 -13.03 0.51 -9.42
C MET A 1 -12.24 -0.56 -8.66
N LYS A 2 -11.02 -0.86 -9.07
CA LYS A 2 -10.15 -1.83 -8.40
C LYS A 2 -9.04 -1.10 -7.64
N THR A 3 -8.90 -1.34 -6.34
CA THR A 3 -7.88 -0.73 -5.48
C THR A 3 -6.86 -1.80 -5.06
N ALA A 4 -5.60 -1.64 -5.44
CA ALA A 4 -4.50 -2.46 -4.93
C ALA A 4 -4.01 -1.92 -3.58
N LEU A 5 -3.60 -2.82 -2.68
CA LEU A 5 -3.07 -2.46 -1.37
C LEU A 5 -1.55 -2.57 -1.34
N ASP A 6 -0.92 -1.57 -0.72
CA ASP A 6 0.48 -1.66 -0.29
C ASP A 6 0.59 -2.38 1.06
N THR A 7 1.72 -2.99 1.34
CA THR A 7 2.00 -3.74 2.56
C THR A 7 1.77 -2.90 3.82
N ASN A 8 2.13 -1.62 3.80
CA ASN A 8 2.01 -0.71 4.93
C ASN A 8 0.56 -0.47 5.39
N ILE A 9 -0.43 -0.69 4.53
CA ILE A 9 -1.85 -0.55 4.88
C ILE A 9 -2.27 -1.63 5.89
N LEU A 10 -2.01 -2.89 5.58
CA LEU A 10 -2.41 -3.98 6.46
C LEU A 10 -1.49 -4.12 7.68
N SER A 11 -0.19 -3.86 7.53
CA SER A 11 0.71 -3.88 8.68
C SER A 11 0.34 -2.80 9.72
N ALA A 12 0.01 -1.58 9.30
CA ALA A 12 -0.45 -0.52 10.20
C ALA A 12 -1.82 -0.85 10.84
N LEU A 13 -2.73 -1.46 10.07
CA LEU A 13 -4.03 -1.89 10.59
C LEU A 13 -3.86 -2.96 11.67
N TRP A 14 -3.04 -3.98 11.43
CA TRP A 14 -2.85 -5.11 12.36
C TRP A 14 -1.98 -4.75 13.57
N SER A 15 -1.06 -3.79 13.41
CA SER A 15 -0.27 -3.25 14.53
C SER A 15 -1.05 -2.26 15.39
N ASN A 16 -2.32 -2.00 15.05
CA ASN A 16 -3.18 -1.02 15.73
C ASN A 16 -2.52 0.35 15.90
N GLU A 17 -1.85 0.81 14.85
CA GLU A 17 -1.28 2.15 14.81
C GLU A 17 -2.36 3.24 14.89
N ALA A 18 -1.96 4.48 15.18
CA ALA A 18 -2.90 5.61 15.28
C ALA A 18 -3.75 5.81 14.00
N SER A 19 -3.25 5.37 12.86
CA SER A 19 -3.95 5.40 11.56
C SER A 19 -4.95 4.26 11.35
N ALA A 20 -4.97 3.21 12.19
CA ALA A 20 -5.74 1.98 11.95
C ALA A 20 -7.24 2.22 11.74
N ALA A 21 -7.86 3.09 12.56
CA ALA A 21 -9.28 3.40 12.41
C ALA A 21 -9.59 4.09 11.07
N ASN A 22 -8.72 5.01 10.63
CA ASN A 22 -8.85 5.67 9.34
C ASN A 22 -8.63 4.72 8.17
N ILE A 23 -7.64 3.81 8.28
CA ILE A 23 -7.39 2.76 7.30
C ILE A 23 -8.61 1.85 7.16
N ALA A 24 -9.20 1.39 8.27
CA ALA A 24 -10.39 0.55 8.25
C ALA A 24 -11.56 1.24 7.54
N LYS A 25 -11.78 2.53 7.80
CA LYS A 25 -12.78 3.34 7.11
C LYS A 25 -12.50 3.41 5.61
N CYS A 26 -11.27 3.77 5.20
CA CYS A 26 -10.88 3.89 3.80
C CYS A 26 -10.97 2.55 3.05
N LEU A 27 -10.64 1.43 3.71
CA LEU A 27 -10.85 0.09 3.13
C LEU A 27 -12.34 -0.19 2.90
N GLY A 28 -13.20 0.17 3.84
CA GLY A 28 -14.66 0.06 3.69
C GLY A 28 -15.17 0.89 2.51
N GLU A 29 -14.73 2.13 2.37
CA GLU A 29 -15.07 3.02 1.24
C GLU A 29 -14.58 2.43 -0.10
N ALA A 30 -13.32 2.00 -0.17
CA ALA A 30 -12.77 1.40 -1.37
C ALA A 30 -13.54 0.15 -1.81
N LYS A 31 -14.02 -0.66 -0.86
CA LYS A 31 -14.87 -1.83 -1.14
C LYS A 31 -16.25 -1.45 -1.67
N GLN A 32 -16.84 -0.36 -1.24
CA GLN A 32 -18.10 0.15 -1.79
C GLN A 32 -17.93 0.63 -3.23
N GLU A 33 -16.75 1.15 -3.57
CA GLU A 33 -16.42 1.61 -4.92
C GLU A 33 -16.04 0.46 -5.87
N GLY A 34 -15.65 -0.69 -5.35
CA GLY A 34 -15.31 -1.86 -6.17
C GLY A 34 -14.42 -2.88 -5.48
N ALA A 35 -13.60 -3.57 -6.26
CA ALA A 35 -12.73 -4.62 -5.75
C ALA A 35 -11.51 -4.05 -5.01
N VAL A 36 -11.14 -4.68 -3.90
CA VAL A 36 -9.86 -4.45 -3.21
C VAL A 36 -9.00 -5.69 -3.38
N VAL A 37 -7.77 -5.52 -3.84
CA VAL A 37 -6.88 -6.62 -4.19
C VAL A 37 -5.55 -6.55 -3.45
N LEU A 38 -5.04 -7.72 -3.09
CA LEU A 38 -3.74 -7.94 -2.48
C LEU A 38 -2.88 -8.75 -3.44
N SER A 39 -1.78 -8.18 -3.93
CA SER A 39 -0.86 -8.89 -4.82
C SER A 39 -0.05 -9.94 -4.08
N GLY A 40 0.46 -10.94 -4.82
CA GLY A 40 1.33 -11.97 -4.26
C GLY A 40 2.61 -11.42 -3.61
N VAL A 41 3.13 -10.29 -4.12
CA VAL A 41 4.29 -9.61 -3.53
C VAL A 41 3.96 -9.08 -2.14
N VAL A 42 2.84 -8.37 -2.01
CA VAL A 42 2.39 -7.83 -0.72
C VAL A 42 2.05 -8.97 0.25
N TYR A 43 1.40 -10.02 -0.23
CA TYR A 43 1.14 -11.22 0.57
C TYR A 43 2.43 -11.80 1.16
N ALA A 44 3.47 -11.96 0.33
CA ALA A 44 4.77 -12.48 0.78
C ALA A 44 5.47 -11.56 1.79
N GLU A 45 5.40 -10.25 1.60
CA GLU A 45 5.94 -9.28 2.56
C GLU A 45 5.22 -9.32 3.92
N LEU A 46 3.89 -9.47 3.91
CA LEU A 46 3.10 -9.55 5.14
C LEU A 46 3.47 -10.74 6.02
N LEU A 47 3.87 -11.87 5.44
CA LEU A 47 4.32 -13.04 6.19
C LEU A 47 5.63 -12.81 6.97
N ALA A 48 6.39 -11.76 6.66
CA ALA A 48 7.58 -11.38 7.41
C ALA A 48 7.26 -10.63 8.71
N TYR A 49 6.02 -10.18 8.91
CA TYR A 49 5.64 -9.50 10.14
C TYR A 49 5.44 -10.46 11.31
N PRO A 50 5.86 -10.10 12.53
CA PRO A 50 5.72 -10.95 13.71
C PRO A 50 4.25 -11.36 13.94
N GLY A 51 4.03 -12.65 14.13
CA GLY A 51 2.71 -13.21 14.42
C GLY A 51 1.77 -13.34 13.21
N VAL A 52 2.18 -12.91 12.03
CA VAL A 52 1.39 -13.08 10.79
C VAL A 52 1.69 -14.45 10.18
N THR A 53 0.64 -15.22 9.91
CA THR A 53 0.70 -16.54 9.27
C THR A 53 -0.12 -16.55 7.99
N GLU A 54 0.12 -17.52 7.12
CA GLU A 54 -0.72 -17.75 5.93
C GLU A 54 -2.19 -17.90 6.29
N ALA A 55 -2.50 -18.70 7.34
CA ALA A 55 -3.86 -18.89 7.81
C ALA A 55 -4.52 -17.56 8.23
N PHE A 56 -3.79 -16.71 8.94
CA PHE A 56 -4.27 -15.39 9.36
C PHE A 56 -4.57 -14.49 8.15
N VAL A 57 -3.66 -14.39 7.19
CA VAL A 57 -3.86 -13.55 5.99
C VAL A 57 -5.03 -14.06 5.15
N ASN A 58 -5.12 -15.38 4.95
CA ASN A 58 -6.17 -16.01 4.17
C ASN A 58 -7.55 -15.81 4.83
N GLN A 59 -7.65 -16.00 6.15
CA GLN A 59 -8.88 -15.76 6.89
C GLN A 59 -9.30 -14.29 6.82
N PHE A 60 -8.36 -13.36 7.07
CA PHE A 60 -8.63 -11.93 6.99
C PHE A 60 -9.14 -11.54 5.59
N ALA A 61 -8.48 -12.00 4.54
CA ALA A 61 -8.88 -11.72 3.16
C ALA A 61 -10.31 -12.27 2.86
N SER A 62 -10.61 -13.48 3.32
CA SER A 62 -11.92 -14.11 3.16
C SER A 62 -13.02 -13.33 3.91
N GLU A 63 -12.78 -12.97 5.18
CA GLU A 63 -13.75 -12.26 6.01
C GLU A 63 -14.01 -10.82 5.52
N THR A 64 -12.97 -10.17 5.02
CA THR A 64 -13.07 -8.79 4.53
C THR A 64 -13.46 -8.71 3.05
N GLY A 65 -13.43 -9.82 2.30
CA GLY A 65 -13.69 -9.85 0.86
C GLY A 65 -12.58 -9.13 0.05
N ILE A 66 -11.34 -9.15 0.54
CA ILE A 66 -10.16 -8.72 -0.21
C ILE A 66 -9.71 -9.88 -1.10
N PHE A 67 -9.49 -9.61 -2.38
CA PHE A 67 -9.08 -10.63 -3.33
C PHE A 67 -7.57 -10.84 -3.30
N LEU A 68 -7.13 -12.09 -3.10
CA LEU A 68 -5.73 -12.47 -3.22
C LEU A 68 -5.39 -12.70 -4.70
N GLN A 69 -4.52 -11.87 -5.25
CA GLN A 69 -4.10 -11.93 -6.65
C GLN A 69 -2.63 -12.35 -6.75
N PHE A 70 -2.40 -13.67 -6.82
CA PHE A 70 -1.04 -14.22 -6.91
C PHE A 70 -0.47 -14.19 -8.33
N ARG A 71 -1.33 -14.17 -9.34
CA ARG A 71 -0.89 -14.13 -10.74
C ARG A 71 -0.75 -12.69 -11.20
N CYS A 72 0.45 -12.35 -11.67
CA CYS A 72 0.73 -11.11 -12.37
C CYS A 72 0.96 -11.39 -13.84
N GLU A 73 0.47 -10.51 -14.70
CA GLU A 73 0.80 -10.52 -16.13
C GLU A 73 2.31 -10.27 -16.32
N ASP A 74 2.87 -10.80 -17.41
CA ASP A 74 4.30 -10.64 -17.71
C ASP A 74 4.72 -9.17 -17.79
N GLU A 75 3.83 -8.30 -18.25
CA GLU A 75 4.02 -6.86 -18.35
C GLU A 75 4.30 -6.21 -16.99
N VAL A 76 3.74 -6.74 -15.90
CA VAL A 76 4.01 -6.22 -14.55
C VAL A 76 5.48 -6.40 -14.18
N TRP A 77 6.06 -7.55 -14.50
CA TRP A 77 7.46 -7.84 -14.25
C TRP A 77 8.38 -6.98 -15.11
N ILE A 78 8.03 -6.82 -16.39
CA ILE A 78 8.80 -6.02 -17.35
C ILE A 78 8.77 -4.55 -16.94
N GLU A 79 7.61 -4.00 -16.59
CA GLU A 79 7.46 -2.60 -16.17
C GLU A 79 8.20 -2.33 -14.85
N ALA A 80 8.09 -3.24 -13.88
CA ALA A 80 8.83 -3.15 -12.63
C ALA A 80 10.34 -3.11 -12.87
N GLY A 81 10.85 -3.96 -13.75
CA GLY A 81 12.26 -4.00 -14.13
C GLY A 81 12.74 -2.71 -14.79
N ARG A 82 11.95 -2.14 -15.71
CA ARG A 82 12.26 -0.87 -16.36
C ARG A 82 12.36 0.29 -15.37
N ARG A 83 11.37 0.42 -14.49
CA ARG A 83 11.34 1.51 -13.49
C ARG A 83 12.44 1.34 -12.45
N PHE A 84 12.69 0.12 -12.02
CA PHE A 84 13.80 -0.18 -11.12
C PHE A 84 15.17 0.15 -11.75
N ALA A 85 15.40 -0.19 -13.01
CA ALA A 85 16.62 0.17 -13.73
C ALA A 85 16.79 1.70 -13.83
N ASN A 86 15.73 2.43 -14.12
CA ASN A 86 15.73 3.90 -14.13
C ASN A 86 16.09 4.48 -12.75
N TYR A 87 15.52 3.94 -11.68
CA TYR A 87 15.85 4.32 -10.32
C TYR A 87 17.33 4.08 -10.00
N VAL A 88 17.85 2.88 -10.27
CA VAL A 88 19.27 2.53 -10.04
C VAL A 88 20.20 3.46 -10.82
N ASN A 89 19.87 3.75 -12.09
CA ASN A 89 20.67 4.66 -12.91
C ASN A 89 20.67 6.10 -12.35
N ARG A 90 19.55 6.60 -11.83
CA ARG A 90 19.50 7.90 -11.17
C ARG A 90 20.37 7.92 -9.91
N CYS A 91 20.29 6.89 -9.07
CA CYS A 91 21.11 6.77 -7.86
C CYS A 91 22.62 6.79 -8.19
N ARG A 92 23.04 6.07 -9.22
CA ARG A 92 24.44 6.06 -9.66
C ARG A 92 24.93 7.42 -10.13
N ARG A 93 24.08 8.21 -10.80
CA ARG A 93 24.43 9.55 -11.31
C ARG A 93 24.48 10.62 -10.22
N SER A 94 23.59 10.55 -9.23
CA SER A 94 23.43 11.60 -8.23
C SER A 94 24.51 11.62 -7.16
N LYS A 95 25.29 10.54 -7.00
CA LYS A 95 26.29 10.35 -5.92
C LYS A 95 25.73 10.61 -4.50
N VAL A 96 24.42 10.75 -4.37
CA VAL A 96 23.72 10.92 -3.10
C VAL A 96 23.23 9.54 -2.67
N GLU A 97 23.43 9.19 -1.39
CA GLU A 97 22.78 8.00 -0.83
C GLU A 97 21.26 8.20 -0.89
N ALA A 98 20.66 7.65 -1.95
CA ALA A 98 19.21 7.58 -2.02
C ALA A 98 18.69 6.48 -1.09
N PRO A 99 17.50 6.64 -0.51
CA PRO A 99 16.87 5.57 0.27
C PRO A 99 16.86 4.31 -0.58
N LYS A 100 17.38 3.22 -0.06
CA LYS A 100 17.39 1.93 -0.76
C LYS A 100 15.95 1.49 -0.99
N ARG A 101 15.52 1.50 -2.25
CA ARG A 101 14.26 0.89 -2.66
C ARG A 101 14.52 -0.54 -3.10
N LEU A 102 13.61 -1.42 -2.74
CA LEU A 102 13.65 -2.82 -3.12
C LEU A 102 12.86 -3.04 -4.40
N ILE A 103 13.19 -4.09 -5.13
CA ILE A 103 12.44 -4.49 -6.34
C ILE A 103 10.94 -4.73 -6.00
N ALA A 104 10.63 -5.16 -4.79
CA ALA A 104 9.26 -5.34 -4.33
C ALA A 104 8.41 -4.06 -4.46
N ASP A 105 8.96 -2.88 -4.12
CA ASP A 105 8.25 -1.61 -4.28
C ASP A 105 7.84 -1.36 -5.75
N PHE A 106 8.72 -1.74 -6.69
CA PHE A 106 8.45 -1.60 -8.12
C PHE A 106 7.44 -2.63 -8.63
N LEU A 107 7.43 -3.84 -8.08
CA LEU A 107 6.42 -4.85 -8.40
C LEU A 107 5.05 -4.43 -7.87
N VAL A 108 4.95 -3.91 -6.65
CA VAL A 108 3.70 -3.38 -6.09
C VAL A 108 3.16 -2.23 -6.92
N GLY A 109 4.01 -1.26 -7.27
CA GLY A 109 3.62 -0.11 -8.10
C GLY A 109 3.19 -0.53 -9.50
N SER A 110 3.92 -1.42 -10.16
CA SER A 110 3.60 -1.91 -11.51
C SER A 110 2.34 -2.76 -11.52
N HIS A 111 2.12 -3.62 -10.51
CA HIS A 111 0.88 -4.35 -10.36
C HIS A 111 -0.32 -3.38 -10.21
N ALA A 112 -0.20 -2.38 -9.36
CA ALA A 112 -1.27 -1.40 -9.17
C ALA A 112 -1.55 -0.59 -10.46
N LEU A 113 -0.49 -0.20 -11.18
CA LEU A 113 -0.60 0.56 -12.43
C LEU A 113 -1.28 -0.22 -13.55
N LEU A 114 -0.92 -1.51 -13.72
CA LEU A 114 -1.33 -2.31 -14.88
C LEU A 114 -2.54 -3.20 -14.61
N GLN A 115 -2.76 -3.61 -13.36
CA GLN A 115 -3.81 -4.58 -13.00
C GLN A 115 -4.84 -4.05 -12.00
N ALA A 116 -4.72 -2.77 -11.60
CA ALA A 116 -5.72 -2.07 -10.78
C ALA A 116 -5.96 -0.66 -11.32
N ASP A 117 -6.89 0.07 -10.70
CA ASP A 117 -7.16 1.46 -11.08
C ASP A 117 -6.38 2.45 -10.22
N ARG A 118 -5.96 2.01 -9.02
CA ARG A 118 -5.22 2.84 -8.06
C ARG A 118 -4.52 2.00 -6.98
N LEU A 119 -3.56 2.62 -6.31
CA LEU A 119 -2.85 2.05 -5.16
C LEU A 119 -3.24 2.78 -3.87
N MET A 120 -3.62 2.02 -2.84
CA MET A 120 -3.75 2.54 -1.48
C MET A 120 -2.44 2.30 -0.73
N THR A 121 -1.81 3.39 -0.27
CA THR A 121 -0.54 3.36 0.45
C THR A 121 -0.47 4.47 1.49
N LEU A 122 0.27 4.27 2.57
CA LEU A 122 0.61 5.32 3.55
C LEU A 122 1.80 6.17 3.11
N ASP A 123 2.55 5.72 2.11
CA ASP A 123 3.76 6.38 1.62
C ASP A 123 3.63 6.78 0.13
N ALA A 124 2.76 7.76 -0.13
CA ALA A 124 2.52 8.27 -1.47
C ALA A 124 3.81 8.80 -2.13
N GLY A 125 4.66 9.50 -1.37
CA GLY A 125 5.91 10.07 -1.87
C GLY A 125 6.89 9.03 -2.41
N ARG A 126 6.80 7.78 -1.94
CA ARG A 126 7.60 6.68 -2.47
C ARG A 126 7.26 6.36 -3.92
N TYR A 127 6.00 6.53 -4.32
CA TYR A 127 5.53 6.18 -5.66
C TYR A 127 5.52 7.38 -6.63
N GLU A 128 5.30 8.59 -6.17
CA GLU A 128 5.13 9.77 -7.04
C GLU A 128 6.28 9.98 -8.03
N LYS A 129 7.51 9.72 -7.62
CA LYS A 129 8.68 9.94 -8.48
C LYS A 129 8.88 8.84 -9.54
N ASP A 130 8.66 7.58 -9.15
CA ASP A 130 8.94 6.43 -10.02
C ASP A 130 7.70 5.95 -10.77
N PHE A 131 6.51 6.37 -10.33
CA PHE A 131 5.21 6.05 -10.89
C PHE A 131 4.33 7.31 -11.00
N PRO A 132 4.74 8.34 -11.78
CA PRO A 132 3.98 9.58 -11.89
C PRO A 132 2.60 9.40 -12.56
N ASP A 133 2.42 8.29 -13.26
CA ASP A 133 1.20 7.86 -13.94
C ASP A 133 0.29 6.96 -13.09
N LEU A 134 0.71 6.58 -11.88
CA LEU A 134 -0.08 5.77 -10.97
C LEU A 134 -1.06 6.62 -10.17
N SER A 135 -2.34 6.27 -10.23
CA SER A 135 -3.34 6.86 -9.34
C SER A 135 -3.16 6.35 -7.91
N LEU A 136 -3.09 7.27 -6.95
CA LEU A 136 -2.99 6.93 -5.54
C LEU A 136 -4.33 7.19 -4.84
N TYR A 137 -4.74 6.26 -3.97
CA TYR A 137 -5.86 6.48 -3.06
C TYR A 137 -5.40 7.41 -1.94
N LYS A 138 -5.96 8.62 -1.88
CA LYS A 138 -5.63 9.58 -0.83
C LYS A 138 -6.34 9.19 0.47
N LEU A 139 -5.58 8.69 1.43
CA LEU A 139 -6.06 8.51 2.79
C LEU A 139 -6.34 9.90 3.38
N THR A 140 -7.62 10.22 3.61
CA THR A 140 -8.00 11.48 4.23
C THR A 140 -7.46 11.54 5.65
N SER A 141 -6.45 12.37 5.87
CA SER A 141 -5.95 12.68 7.21
C SER A 141 -7.05 13.40 7.98
N GLN A 142 -7.86 12.67 8.73
CA GLN A 142 -8.63 13.31 9.79
C GLN A 142 -7.66 13.61 10.94
N VAL A 143 -6.92 14.71 10.82
CA VAL A 143 -6.45 15.40 12.03
C VAL A 143 -7.69 15.93 12.71
N GLY A 144 -8.23 15.14 13.62
CA GLY A 144 -9.28 15.59 14.52
C GLY A 144 -8.75 16.79 15.28
N LYS A 145 -9.27 17.96 14.98
CA LYS A 145 -9.22 19.11 15.89
C LYS A 145 -10.07 18.78 17.12
N PHE A 146 -9.56 17.95 17.99
CA PHE A 146 -10.01 17.94 19.37
C PHE A 146 -9.20 19.04 20.06
N GLY A 147 -9.76 20.25 20.06
CA GLY A 147 -9.34 21.29 20.97
C GLY A 147 -9.52 20.80 22.42
N PRO A 148 -8.68 21.25 23.38
CA PRO A 148 -8.78 20.82 24.76
C PRO A 148 -10.14 21.24 25.31
N THR A 149 -10.97 20.25 25.65
CA THR A 149 -12.21 20.48 26.40
C THR A 149 -11.82 20.98 27.77
N ARG A 150 -12.03 22.28 28.01
CA ARG A 150 -11.92 22.85 29.36
C ARG A 150 -13.01 22.23 30.22
N LEU A 151 -12.58 21.42 31.19
CA LEU A 151 -13.48 21.01 32.28
C LEU A 151 -13.89 22.24 33.08
N PRO A 152 -15.16 22.39 33.44
CA PRO A 152 -15.61 23.48 34.32
C PRO A 152 -14.99 23.25 35.70
N ARG A 153 -14.40 24.32 36.26
CA ARG A 153 -13.96 24.33 37.66
C ARG A 153 -15.22 24.45 38.54
N ILE A 154 -15.32 23.50 39.46
CA ILE A 154 -16.22 23.57 40.61
C ILE A 154 -15.55 24.43 41.68
#